data_d484ea7f656d4c8c9d4fbc379ef151fb
#
_entry.id   d484ea7f656d4c8c9d4fbc379ef151fb
#
_cell.length_a   1.000
_cell.length_b   1.000
_cell.length_c   1.000
_cell.angle_alpha   90.00
_cell.angle_beta   90.00
_cell.angle_gamma   90.00
#
_symmetry.space_group_name_H-M   'P 1'
#
loop_
_entity.id
_entity.type
_entity.pdbx_description
1 polymer ?
#
loop_
_entity_poly.entity_id
_entity_poly.type
_entity_poly.pdbx_seq_one_letter_code
_entity_poly.pdbx_strand_id
1 'polypeptide(L)'
;MVRAFLAIDLPQELKKELFNLSKVLNYEGLKLKWVEEENLHLTLRFFGNISENLVEKIYEKCKEVCKEIEPFELELDLASYFPLKGTPRVIWIGINSASNNLFKLDNLLKKAFKPLKLKEEREEFYPHVTLLRVKEKTDPVALKKFFEEIKKASEKLKGKSFLVKELIIFKSDLFPSGPKYTPLKTIPLGAKND
;
A
#
# COMPACT_ATOMS: atom_id res chain seq x y z
N MET A 1 -4.06 16.93 15.65
CA MET A 1 -4.46 15.61 15.10
C MET A 1 -4.05 15.54 13.65
N VAL A 2 -3.43 14.45 13.26
CA VAL A 2 -3.04 14.18 11.87
C VAL A 2 -3.57 12.80 11.46
N ARG A 3 -4.05 12.69 10.23
CA ARG A 3 -4.42 11.40 9.63
C ARG A 3 -3.15 10.76 9.08
N ALA A 4 -2.74 9.63 9.63
CA ALA A 4 -1.44 9.03 9.34
C ALA A 4 -1.52 7.54 9.03
N PHE A 5 -0.52 7.06 8.26
CA PHE A 5 -0.31 5.66 7.96
C PHE A 5 1.17 5.35 7.75
N LEU A 6 1.56 4.11 7.96
CA LEU A 6 2.90 3.59 7.71
C LEU A 6 2.88 2.81 6.39
N ALA A 7 3.84 3.08 5.52
CA ALA A 7 3.90 2.47 4.21
C ALA A 7 5.33 2.23 3.71
N ILE A 8 5.40 1.38 2.70
CA ILE A 8 6.55 1.23 1.80
C ILE A 8 6.21 1.97 0.52
N ASP A 9 7.04 2.93 0.14
CA ASP A 9 6.89 3.64 -1.11
C ASP A 9 7.48 2.82 -2.28
N LEU A 10 6.97 3.04 -3.48
CA LEU A 10 7.44 2.38 -4.69
C LEU A 10 8.43 3.26 -5.44
N PRO A 11 9.40 2.64 -6.17
CA PRO A 11 10.21 3.39 -7.13
C PRO A 11 9.35 4.11 -8.16
N GLN A 12 9.78 5.29 -8.60
CA GLN A 12 9.03 6.12 -9.53
C GLN A 12 8.72 5.41 -10.85
N GLU A 13 9.64 4.63 -11.37
CA GLU A 13 9.43 3.86 -12.61
C GLU A 13 8.29 2.85 -12.47
N LEU A 14 8.22 2.17 -11.32
CA LEU A 14 7.18 1.20 -11.02
C LEU A 14 5.81 1.88 -10.86
N LYS A 15 5.77 3.04 -10.21
CA LYS A 15 4.56 3.87 -10.14
C LYS A 15 4.04 4.25 -11.52
N LYS A 16 4.93 4.65 -12.44
CA LYS A 16 4.58 4.97 -13.83
C LYS A 16 3.98 3.78 -14.57
N GLU A 17 4.60 2.61 -14.46
CA GLU A 17 4.12 1.41 -15.11
C GLU A 17 2.75 0.98 -14.59
N LEU A 18 2.53 1.03 -13.28
CA LEU A 18 1.24 0.72 -12.67
C LEU A 18 0.17 1.75 -13.07
N PHE A 19 0.50 3.03 -13.02
CA PHE A 19 -0.44 4.09 -13.39
C PHE A 19 -0.76 4.07 -14.89
N ASN A 20 0.16 3.61 -15.73
CA ASN A 20 -0.07 3.47 -17.17
C ASN A 20 -1.24 2.51 -17.49
N LEU A 21 -1.58 1.57 -16.61
CA LEU A 21 -2.76 0.73 -16.77
C LEU A 21 -4.04 1.57 -16.91
N SER A 22 -4.11 2.73 -16.24
CA SER A 22 -5.25 3.65 -16.35
C SER A 22 -5.40 4.31 -17.71
N LYS A 23 -4.30 4.35 -18.49
CA LYS A 23 -4.25 4.99 -19.80
C LYS A 23 -4.50 4.01 -20.94
N VAL A 24 -4.12 2.74 -20.75
CA VAL A 24 -4.17 1.74 -21.82
C VAL A 24 -5.39 0.81 -21.75
N LEU A 25 -6.05 0.73 -20.61
CA LEU A 25 -7.25 -0.09 -20.45
C LEU A 25 -8.51 0.72 -20.74
N ASN A 26 -9.38 0.16 -21.56
CA ASN A 26 -10.68 0.75 -21.85
C ASN A 26 -11.67 0.42 -20.73
N TYR A 27 -12.16 1.46 -20.09
CA TYR A 27 -13.13 1.37 -19.00
C TYR A 27 -14.32 2.34 -19.18
N GLU A 28 -14.61 2.69 -20.43
CA GLU A 28 -15.75 3.54 -20.76
C GLU A 28 -17.06 2.97 -20.18
N GLY A 29 -17.85 3.83 -19.57
CA GLY A 29 -19.11 3.43 -18.89
C GLY A 29 -18.94 2.89 -17.48
N LEU A 30 -17.72 2.66 -17.01
CA LEU A 30 -17.46 2.27 -15.62
C LEU A 30 -17.19 3.49 -14.74
N LYS A 31 -17.67 3.44 -13.50
CA LYS A 31 -17.42 4.49 -12.50
C LYS A 31 -16.24 4.10 -11.62
N LEU A 32 -15.05 4.43 -12.06
CA LEU A 32 -13.80 4.08 -11.40
C LEU A 32 -13.07 5.33 -10.92
N LYS A 33 -12.33 5.19 -9.82
CA LYS A 33 -11.37 6.20 -9.36
C LYS A 33 -9.99 5.56 -9.23
N TRP A 34 -9.12 5.86 -10.17
CA TRP A 34 -7.72 5.45 -10.13
C TRP A 34 -6.96 6.19 -9.03
N VAL A 35 -6.05 5.47 -8.38
CA VAL A 35 -5.07 6.08 -7.48
C VAL A 35 -4.07 6.85 -8.34
N GLU A 36 -3.82 8.12 -7.98
CA GLU A 36 -2.84 8.95 -8.69
C GLU A 36 -1.43 8.34 -8.59
N GLU A 37 -0.62 8.56 -9.62
CA GLU A 37 0.71 7.95 -9.74
C GLU A 37 1.55 8.16 -8.47
N GLU A 38 1.62 9.39 -7.98
CA GLU A 38 2.38 9.75 -6.78
C GLU A 38 1.89 9.08 -5.50
N ASN A 39 0.64 8.63 -5.47
CA ASN A 39 0.00 8.03 -4.30
C ASN A 39 0.08 6.50 -4.26
N LEU A 40 0.65 5.86 -5.28
CA LEU A 40 0.81 4.40 -5.29
C LEU A 40 1.83 3.96 -4.23
N HIS A 41 1.40 3.09 -3.33
CA HIS A 41 2.21 2.61 -2.21
C HIS A 41 1.70 1.28 -1.66
N LEU A 42 2.50 0.62 -0.84
CA LEU A 42 2.11 -0.54 -0.03
C LEU A 42 1.87 -0.07 1.41
N THR A 43 0.63 -0.09 1.87
CA THR A 43 0.30 0.23 3.26
C THR A 43 0.68 -0.92 4.19
N LEU A 44 1.43 -0.62 5.25
CA LEU A 44 1.71 -1.55 6.34
C LEU A 44 0.72 -1.41 7.49
N ARG A 45 0.40 -0.17 7.86
CA ARG A 45 -0.52 0.11 8.98
C ARG A 45 -1.22 1.45 8.81
N PHE A 46 -2.52 1.44 8.96
CA PHE A 46 -3.32 2.66 9.01
C PHE A 46 -3.60 3.08 10.44
N PHE A 47 -3.24 4.30 10.83
CA PHE A 47 -3.43 4.79 12.20
C PHE A 47 -4.69 5.64 12.37
N GLY A 48 -5.24 6.18 11.28
CA GLY A 48 -6.35 7.13 11.34
C GLY A 48 -5.90 8.49 11.88
N ASN A 49 -6.82 9.18 12.52
CA ASN A 49 -6.53 10.49 13.14
C ASN A 49 -5.85 10.28 14.50
N ILE A 50 -4.62 10.70 14.61
CA ILE A 50 -3.78 10.55 15.82
C ILE A 50 -3.11 11.85 16.18
N SER A 51 -2.66 11.98 17.43
CA SER A 51 -1.89 13.14 17.88
C SER A 51 -0.46 13.13 17.35
N GLU A 52 0.16 14.28 17.24
CA GLU A 52 1.57 14.39 16.85
C GLU A 52 2.49 13.65 17.83
N ASN A 53 2.17 13.70 19.12
CA ASN A 53 2.91 12.95 20.13
C ASN A 53 2.83 11.42 19.89
N LEU A 54 1.68 10.92 19.44
CA LEU A 54 1.56 9.50 19.10
C LEU A 54 2.34 9.17 17.82
N VAL A 55 2.43 10.07 16.85
CA VAL A 55 3.30 9.92 15.67
C VAL A 55 4.75 9.71 16.10
N GLU A 56 5.25 10.52 17.05
CA GLU A 56 6.62 10.38 17.57
C GLU A 56 6.84 9.02 18.25
N LYS A 57 5.89 8.58 19.06
CA LYS A 57 5.96 7.25 19.70
C LYS A 57 5.96 6.10 18.69
N ILE A 58 5.15 6.20 17.66
CA ILE A 58 5.13 5.23 16.55
C ILE A 58 6.48 5.24 15.83
N TYR A 59 7.02 6.41 15.54
CA TYR A 59 8.32 6.57 14.91
C TYR A 59 9.44 5.89 15.69
N GLU A 60 9.50 6.10 17.02
CA GLU A 60 10.50 5.44 17.88
C GLU A 60 10.37 3.91 17.84
N LYS A 61 9.13 3.38 17.86
CA LYS A 61 8.89 1.94 17.74
C LYS A 61 9.30 1.39 16.37
N CYS A 62 9.02 2.14 15.30
CA CYS A 62 9.48 1.77 13.97
C CYS A 62 11.01 1.72 13.89
N LYS A 63 11.72 2.68 14.47
CA LYS A 63 13.20 2.68 14.50
C LYS A 63 13.76 1.44 15.20
N GLU A 64 13.18 1.07 16.35
CA GLU A 64 13.59 -0.14 17.07
C GLU A 64 13.48 -1.39 16.19
N VAL A 65 12.36 -1.55 15.49
CA VAL A 65 12.11 -2.70 14.62
C VAL A 65 13.00 -2.68 13.37
N CYS A 66 13.10 -1.52 12.72
CA CYS A 66 13.82 -1.39 11.45
C CYS A 66 15.33 -1.67 11.57
N LYS A 67 15.92 -1.48 12.74
CA LYS A 67 17.32 -1.84 13.00
C LYS A 67 17.59 -3.33 12.81
N GLU A 68 16.59 -4.18 13.04
CA GLU A 68 16.71 -5.64 12.97
C GLU A 68 16.33 -6.21 11.62
N ILE A 69 15.86 -5.38 10.69
CA ILE A 69 15.43 -5.81 9.36
C ILE A 69 16.36 -5.22 8.31
N GLU A 70 17.14 -6.06 7.65
CA GLU A 70 17.95 -5.64 6.52
C GLU A 70 17.07 -5.26 5.31
N PRO A 71 17.52 -4.38 4.42
CA PRO A 71 16.84 -4.12 3.15
C PRO A 71 16.52 -5.43 2.42
N PHE A 72 15.34 -5.51 1.83
CA PHE A 72 14.85 -6.72 1.18
C PHE A 72 14.08 -6.40 -0.10
N GLU A 73 14.01 -7.38 -1.00
CA GLU A 73 13.28 -7.24 -2.24
C GLU A 73 11.82 -7.67 -2.11
N LEU A 74 10.96 -6.91 -2.77
CA LEU A 74 9.57 -7.25 -3.05
C LEU A 74 9.38 -7.31 -4.56
N GLU A 75 8.39 -8.08 -5.00
CA GLU A 75 8.01 -8.17 -6.40
C GLU A 75 6.51 -8.03 -6.59
N LEU A 76 6.11 -7.53 -7.74
CA LEU A 76 4.71 -7.46 -8.13
C LEU A 76 4.18 -8.85 -8.44
N ASP A 77 2.95 -9.12 -8.03
CA ASP A 77 2.17 -10.29 -8.39
C ASP A 77 0.94 -9.89 -9.23
N LEU A 78 0.04 -10.80 -9.46
CA LEU A 78 -1.16 -10.57 -10.26
C LEU A 78 -2.12 -9.60 -9.57
N ALA A 79 -2.96 -8.96 -10.39
CA ALA A 79 -4.07 -8.17 -9.89
C ALA A 79 -5.11 -9.06 -9.19
N SER A 80 -5.74 -8.51 -8.16
CA SER A 80 -6.89 -9.07 -7.48
C SER A 80 -7.77 -7.95 -6.93
N TYR A 81 -8.73 -8.26 -6.09
CA TYR A 81 -9.65 -7.26 -5.57
C TYR A 81 -10.17 -7.59 -4.17
N PHE A 82 -10.67 -6.58 -3.49
CA PHE A 82 -11.46 -6.70 -2.28
C PHE A 82 -12.93 -6.30 -2.52
N PRO A 83 -13.92 -6.92 -1.86
CA PRO A 83 -13.77 -8.12 -1.04
C PRO A 83 -13.37 -9.33 -1.89
N LEU A 84 -12.68 -10.30 -1.32
CA LEU A 84 -12.18 -11.49 -2.04
C LEU A 84 -13.29 -12.35 -2.64
N LYS A 85 -14.51 -12.19 -2.16
CA LYS A 85 -15.73 -12.81 -2.69
C LYS A 85 -16.78 -11.73 -2.97
N GLY A 86 -17.42 -11.81 -4.13
CA GLY A 86 -18.47 -10.88 -4.53
C GLY A 86 -18.03 -9.84 -5.54
N THR A 87 -18.68 -8.69 -5.54
CA THR A 87 -18.39 -7.62 -6.50
C THR A 87 -17.15 -6.83 -6.08
N PRO A 88 -16.19 -6.63 -6.98
CA PRO A 88 -15.00 -5.82 -6.69
C PRO A 88 -15.35 -4.39 -6.26
N ARG A 89 -14.72 -3.91 -5.19
CA ARG A 89 -14.78 -2.52 -4.73
C ARG A 89 -13.43 -1.83 -4.75
N VAL A 90 -12.37 -2.58 -4.56
CA VAL A 90 -10.98 -2.11 -4.63
C VAL A 90 -10.20 -3.10 -5.47
N ILE A 91 -9.59 -2.63 -6.55
CA ILE A 91 -8.72 -3.45 -7.40
C ILE A 91 -7.28 -3.07 -7.09
N TRP A 92 -6.45 -4.07 -6.91
CA TRP A 92 -5.07 -3.92 -6.45
C TRP A 92 -4.12 -4.91 -7.13
N ILE A 93 -2.84 -4.59 -7.08
CA ILE A 93 -1.73 -5.48 -7.45
C ILE A 93 -1.23 -6.18 -6.20
N GLY A 94 -1.09 -7.51 -6.26
CA GLY A 94 -0.46 -8.28 -5.21
C GLY A 94 1.03 -7.99 -5.08
N ILE A 95 1.54 -8.09 -3.87
CA ILE A 95 2.97 -8.00 -3.57
C ILE A 95 3.43 -9.34 -3.03
N ASN A 96 4.49 -9.86 -3.62
CA ASN A 96 5.12 -11.08 -3.20
C ASN A 96 6.53 -10.81 -2.64
N SER A 97 6.99 -11.67 -1.76
CA SER A 97 8.33 -11.58 -1.18
C SER A 97 9.00 -12.94 -1.29
N ALA A 98 10.12 -13.00 -1.97
CA ALA A 98 10.94 -14.21 -2.02
C ALA A 98 11.54 -14.58 -0.65
N SER A 99 11.72 -13.57 0.20
CA SER A 99 12.12 -13.74 1.60
C SER A 99 10.91 -13.55 2.53
N ASN A 100 10.98 -14.08 3.74
CA ASN A 100 9.93 -13.89 4.75
C ASN A 100 10.01 -12.53 5.46
N ASN A 101 10.83 -11.60 4.96
CA ASN A 101 11.13 -10.35 5.66
C ASN A 101 9.94 -9.41 5.79
N LEU A 102 9.05 -9.37 4.80
CA LEU A 102 7.85 -8.53 4.88
C LEU A 102 6.92 -8.97 6.02
N PHE A 103 6.65 -10.27 6.14
CA PHE A 103 5.81 -10.81 7.22
C PHE A 103 6.50 -10.74 8.59
N LYS A 104 7.82 -10.93 8.61
CA LYS A 104 8.62 -10.72 9.82
C LYS A 104 8.53 -9.27 10.30
N LEU A 105 8.68 -8.31 9.37
CA LEU A 105 8.52 -6.89 9.65
C LEU A 105 7.13 -6.57 10.22
N ASP A 106 6.07 -7.03 9.55
CA ASP A 106 4.68 -6.84 10.00
C ASP A 106 4.47 -7.37 11.43
N ASN A 107 4.93 -8.58 11.70
CA ASN A 107 4.81 -9.20 13.02
C ASN A 107 5.58 -8.44 14.11
N LEU A 108 6.78 -7.96 13.81
CA LEU A 108 7.57 -7.17 14.75
C LEU A 108 6.94 -5.81 15.03
N LEU A 109 6.40 -5.14 13.99
CA LEU A 109 5.67 -3.89 14.13
C LEU A 109 4.40 -4.07 14.98
N LYS A 110 3.62 -5.12 14.75
CA LYS A 110 2.44 -5.43 15.55
C LYS A 110 2.78 -5.61 17.03
N LYS A 111 3.87 -6.31 17.34
CA LYS A 111 4.36 -6.47 18.73
C LYS A 111 4.82 -5.14 19.33
N ALA A 112 5.60 -4.36 18.57
CA ALA A 112 6.13 -3.08 19.02
C ALA A 112 5.03 -2.04 19.30
N PHE A 113 3.92 -2.11 18.58
CA PHE A 113 2.81 -1.17 18.71
C PHE A 113 1.83 -1.53 19.85
N LYS A 114 1.86 -2.74 20.40
CA LYS A 114 0.96 -3.14 21.49
C LYS A 114 0.90 -2.15 22.66
N PRO A 115 2.04 -1.64 23.19
CA PRO A 115 2.01 -0.68 24.31
C PRO A 115 1.35 0.65 23.98
N LEU A 116 1.25 1.00 22.69
CA LEU A 116 0.65 2.26 22.21
C LEU A 116 -0.87 2.26 22.23
N LYS A 117 -1.49 1.10 22.45
CA LYS A 117 -2.96 0.92 22.49
C LYS A 117 -3.65 1.54 21.25
N LEU A 118 -3.05 1.33 20.08
CA LEU A 118 -3.62 1.76 18.80
C LEU A 118 -4.92 1.02 18.54
N LYS A 119 -5.80 1.64 17.74
CA LYS A 119 -7.01 0.95 17.27
C LYS A 119 -6.60 -0.34 16.55
N GLU A 120 -7.22 -1.45 16.92
CA GLU A 120 -6.91 -2.75 16.32
C GLU A 120 -7.26 -2.76 14.83
N GLU A 121 -6.35 -3.29 14.04
CA GLU A 121 -6.66 -3.71 12.68
C GLU A 121 -7.42 -5.03 12.75
N ARG A 122 -8.60 -5.06 12.17
CA ARG A 122 -9.48 -6.23 12.19
C ARG A 122 -9.18 -7.23 11.08
N GLU A 123 -8.29 -6.87 10.16
CA GLU A 123 -8.02 -7.64 8.96
C GLU A 123 -6.63 -8.26 9.00
N GLU A 124 -6.53 -9.44 8.41
CA GLU A 124 -5.26 -10.07 8.13
C GLU A 124 -4.42 -9.20 7.19
N PHE A 125 -3.09 -9.14 7.40
CA PHE A 125 -2.20 -8.40 6.53
C PHE A 125 -2.14 -9.04 5.14
N TYR A 126 -2.62 -8.32 4.15
CA TYR A 126 -2.65 -8.72 2.76
C TYR A 126 -1.82 -7.74 1.92
N PRO A 127 -0.54 -8.06 1.61
CA PRO A 127 0.35 -7.13 0.91
C PRO A 127 -0.18 -6.79 -0.49
N HIS A 128 -0.47 -5.52 -0.73
CA HIS A 128 -1.00 -5.07 -2.01
C HIS A 128 -0.73 -3.58 -2.25
N VAL A 129 -0.77 -3.20 -3.52
CA VAL A 129 -0.80 -1.79 -3.96
C VAL A 129 -2.16 -1.54 -4.60
N THR A 130 -2.95 -0.67 -4.01
CA THR A 130 -4.27 -0.30 -4.56
C THR A 130 -4.09 0.46 -5.86
N LEU A 131 -4.74 -0.01 -6.94
CA LEU A 131 -4.74 0.65 -8.24
C LEU A 131 -5.93 1.60 -8.39
N LEU A 132 -7.11 1.15 -8.00
CA LEU A 132 -8.35 1.92 -8.16
C LEU A 132 -9.42 1.48 -7.17
N ARG A 133 -10.38 2.37 -7.00
CA ARG A 133 -11.63 2.10 -6.28
C ARG A 133 -12.81 2.15 -7.23
N VAL A 134 -13.74 1.21 -7.07
CA VAL A 134 -14.98 1.15 -7.82
C VAL A 134 -16.01 2.00 -7.09
N LYS A 135 -16.62 2.95 -7.81
CA LYS A 135 -17.71 3.75 -7.28
C LYS A 135 -19.02 2.96 -7.29
N GLU A 136 -19.93 3.33 -6.43
CA GLU A 136 -21.27 2.74 -6.39
C GLU A 136 -22.00 2.81 -7.75
N LYS A 137 -22.91 1.88 -7.98
CA LYS A 137 -23.71 1.79 -9.20
C LYS A 137 -22.93 1.50 -10.48
N THR A 138 -21.81 0.81 -10.39
CA THR A 138 -21.10 0.30 -11.57
C THR A 138 -21.73 -1.02 -12.01
N ASP A 139 -21.90 -1.21 -13.32
CA ASP A 139 -22.43 -2.46 -13.88
C ASP A 139 -21.50 -3.65 -13.50
N PRO A 140 -22.03 -4.67 -12.77
CA PRO A 140 -21.23 -5.79 -12.32
C PRO A 140 -20.64 -6.64 -13.45
N VAL A 141 -21.34 -6.77 -14.56
CA VAL A 141 -20.90 -7.58 -15.71
C VAL A 141 -19.74 -6.88 -16.42
N ALA A 142 -19.90 -5.60 -16.70
CA ALA A 142 -18.82 -4.78 -17.29
C ALA A 142 -17.59 -4.71 -16.37
N LEU A 143 -17.80 -4.60 -15.07
CA LEU A 143 -16.73 -4.58 -14.08
C LEU A 143 -15.94 -5.89 -14.04
N LYS A 144 -16.62 -7.02 -14.09
CA LYS A 144 -15.96 -8.34 -14.14
C LYS A 144 -15.09 -8.47 -15.41
N LYS A 145 -15.61 -8.09 -16.56
CA LYS A 145 -14.87 -8.09 -17.82
C LYS A 145 -13.64 -7.18 -17.75
N PHE A 146 -13.79 -5.99 -17.22
CA PHE A 146 -12.71 -5.04 -17.02
C PHE A 146 -11.63 -5.60 -16.05
N PHE A 147 -12.04 -6.26 -14.99
CA PHE A 147 -11.10 -6.90 -14.07
C PHE A 147 -10.26 -7.98 -14.75
N GLU A 148 -10.85 -8.81 -15.63
CA GLU A 148 -10.10 -9.81 -16.39
C GLU A 148 -9.05 -9.15 -17.30
N GLU A 149 -9.36 -7.99 -17.88
CA GLU A 149 -8.40 -7.22 -18.67
C GLU A 149 -7.24 -6.68 -17.82
N ILE A 150 -7.53 -6.16 -16.61
CA ILE A 150 -6.50 -5.73 -15.66
C ILE A 150 -5.62 -6.92 -15.24
N LYS A 151 -6.23 -8.04 -14.91
CA LYS A 151 -5.51 -9.24 -14.49
C LYS A 151 -4.55 -9.71 -15.57
N LYS A 152 -5.01 -9.76 -16.81
CA LYS A 152 -4.18 -10.10 -17.97
C LYS A 152 -3.04 -9.09 -18.18
N ALA A 153 -3.32 -7.80 -18.06
CA ALA A 153 -2.29 -6.76 -18.14
C ALA A 153 -1.26 -6.88 -17.01
N SER A 154 -1.68 -7.29 -15.82
CA SER A 154 -0.79 -7.48 -14.68
C SER A 154 0.20 -8.65 -14.85
N GLU A 155 -0.10 -9.61 -15.71
CA GLU A 155 0.82 -10.72 -16.02
C GLU A 155 2.17 -10.21 -16.56
N LYS A 156 2.16 -9.10 -17.30
CA LYS A 156 3.38 -8.47 -17.84
C LYS A 156 4.22 -7.78 -16.75
N LEU A 157 3.61 -7.43 -15.64
CA LEU A 157 4.26 -6.77 -14.52
C LEU A 157 4.70 -7.74 -13.42
N LYS A 158 4.14 -8.96 -13.43
CA LYS A 158 4.46 -10.00 -12.45
C LYS A 158 5.95 -10.28 -12.43
N GLY A 159 6.52 -10.35 -11.22
CA GLY A 159 7.94 -10.61 -10.99
C GLY A 159 8.84 -9.38 -11.09
N LYS A 160 8.32 -8.22 -11.50
CA LYS A 160 9.09 -6.97 -11.40
C LYS A 160 9.36 -6.68 -9.94
N SER A 161 10.64 -6.53 -9.60
CA SER A 161 11.12 -6.39 -8.24
C SER A 161 11.62 -4.99 -7.93
N PHE A 162 11.64 -4.67 -6.65
CA PHE A 162 12.22 -3.44 -6.12
C PHE A 162 12.77 -3.68 -4.72
N LEU A 163 13.82 -2.94 -4.39
CA LEU A 163 14.45 -3.00 -3.07
C LEU A 163 13.72 -2.07 -2.09
N VAL A 164 13.33 -2.63 -0.94
CA VAL A 164 12.81 -1.87 0.20
C VAL A 164 13.98 -1.48 1.08
N LYS A 165 14.23 -0.19 1.21
CA LYS A 165 15.33 0.38 2.02
C LYS A 165 14.84 1.12 3.26
N GLU A 166 13.58 1.51 3.28
CA GLU A 166 13.01 2.38 4.30
C GLU A 166 11.51 2.22 4.41
N LEU A 167 10.98 2.60 5.55
CA LEU A 167 9.55 2.80 5.78
C LEU A 167 9.27 4.29 5.89
N ILE A 168 8.05 4.70 5.55
CA ILE A 168 7.63 6.10 5.65
C ILE A 168 6.33 6.21 6.43
N ILE A 169 6.28 7.10 7.41
CA ILE A 169 5.04 7.54 8.02
C ILE A 169 4.53 8.73 7.22
N PHE A 170 3.39 8.56 6.56
CA PHE A 170 2.75 9.60 5.78
C PHE A 170 1.61 10.27 6.54
N LYS A 171 1.47 11.57 6.31
CA LYS A 171 0.25 12.32 6.58
C LYS A 171 -0.65 12.25 5.35
N SER A 172 -1.95 12.08 5.56
CA SER A 172 -2.95 12.13 4.50
C SER A 172 -3.85 13.35 4.68
N ASP A 173 -3.77 14.30 3.77
CA ASP A 173 -4.71 15.41 3.67
C ASP A 173 -5.75 15.09 2.59
N LEU A 174 -7.03 15.15 2.93
CA LEU A 174 -8.12 14.79 2.03
C LEU A 174 -8.65 16.04 1.32
N PHE A 175 -8.61 16.02 -0.02
CA PHE A 175 -9.16 17.04 -0.89
C PHE A 175 -10.27 16.47 -1.78
N PRO A 176 -11.14 17.30 -2.35
CA PRO A 176 -12.15 16.83 -3.31
C PRO A 176 -11.55 16.10 -4.52
N SER A 177 -10.34 16.47 -4.94
CA SER A 177 -9.58 15.80 -6.02
C SER A 177 -8.96 14.47 -5.61
N GLY A 178 -8.88 14.17 -4.34
CA GLY A 178 -8.26 12.98 -3.77
C GLY A 178 -7.29 13.30 -2.63
N PRO A 179 -6.68 12.28 -2.02
CA PRO A 179 -5.74 12.47 -0.93
C PRO A 179 -4.41 13.03 -1.44
N LYS A 180 -3.78 13.84 -0.63
CA LYS A 180 -2.37 14.24 -0.79
C LYS A 180 -1.57 13.65 0.38
N TYR A 181 -0.53 12.90 0.06
CA TYR A 181 0.34 12.30 1.05
C TYR A 181 1.62 13.11 1.22
N THR A 182 1.97 13.37 2.46
CA THR A 182 3.18 14.10 2.83
C THR A 182 4.00 13.25 3.79
N PRO A 183 5.28 12.96 3.50
CA PRO A 183 6.15 12.24 4.42
C PRO A 183 6.33 13.02 5.72
N LEU A 184 6.07 12.37 6.85
CA LEU A 184 6.33 12.92 8.19
C LEU A 184 7.65 12.42 8.74
N LYS A 185 7.91 11.12 8.60
CA LYS A 185 9.11 10.43 9.09
C LYS A 185 9.54 9.38 8.10
N THR A 186 10.84 9.28 7.88
CA THR A 186 11.47 8.22 7.10
C THR A 186 12.34 7.38 8.00
N ILE A 187 12.18 6.07 7.96
CA ILE A 187 12.87 5.12 8.83
C ILE A 187 13.66 4.15 7.97
N PRO A 188 15.00 4.25 7.91
CA PRO A 188 15.82 3.32 7.15
C PRO A 188 15.84 1.92 7.78
N LEU A 189 15.89 0.89 6.94
CA LEU A 189 16.08 -0.50 7.34
C LEU A 189 17.57 -0.80 7.53
N GLY A 190 17.88 -1.72 8.47
CA GLY A 190 19.24 -2.25 8.65
C GLY A 190 20.27 -1.21 9.08
N ALA A 191 19.82 -0.03 9.53
CA ALA A 191 20.74 1.01 9.95
C ALA A 191 21.49 0.56 11.20
N LYS A 192 22.69 0.00 10.99
CA LYS A 192 23.69 0.01 12.04
C LYS A 192 24.01 1.48 12.27
N ASN A 193 23.56 2.00 13.39
CA ASN A 193 23.97 3.33 13.81
C ASN A 193 25.44 3.26 14.14
N ASP A 194 26.24 3.96 13.40
CA ASP A 194 27.52 4.42 13.86
C ASP A 194 27.36 5.52 14.90
#